data_e1a2472cbcacf97997b41aa46302526a
#
_entry.id   e1a2472cbcacf97997b41aa46302526a
#
_cell.length_a   1.000
_cell.length_b   1.000
_cell.length_c   1.000
_cell.angle_alpha   90.00
_cell.angle_beta   90.00
_cell.angle_gamma   90.00
#
_symmetry.space_group_name_H-M   'P 1'
#
loop_
_entity.id
_entity.type
_entity.pdbx_description
1 polymer ?
#
loop_
_entity_poly.entity_id
_entity_poly.type
_entity_poly.pdbx_seq_one_letter_code
_entity_poly.pdbx_strand_id
1 'polypeptide(L)'
;MKKKFLIILTNTNRSLVYLNLFKINKIYPRGIIYLDNNKKKLISFKIKKILKSLICPIKIFKTDDINNNNIIKCLKNFDFQYIVYSGYPGSIIKNTELLRHKIVHSHTGRLPKYRGSTTIFYSLLNEKKIFCSTILLNKSIDSGPILLIKKYPLPKKIADINDKYDDRIRAMNIISFFKLKKNITINKKYIINRKKYLPYYIMHPVLRYITMSKFQKILD
;
A
#
# COMPACT_ATOMS: atom_id res chain seq x y z
N MET A 1 8.07 -9.25 20.51
CA MET A 1 7.45 -7.89 20.65
C MET A 1 6.55 -7.61 19.46
N LYS A 2 5.37 -7.01 19.67
CA LYS A 2 4.51 -6.51 18.57
C LYS A 2 5.17 -5.29 17.94
N LYS A 3 5.23 -5.26 16.59
CA LYS A 3 5.76 -4.11 15.85
C LYS A 3 4.85 -2.90 16.04
N LYS A 4 5.36 -1.80 16.60
CA LYS A 4 4.62 -0.55 16.79
C LYS A 4 4.57 0.21 15.47
N PHE A 5 3.40 0.69 15.04
CA PHE A 5 3.28 1.45 13.80
C PHE A 5 2.23 2.56 13.88
N LEU A 6 2.45 3.59 13.08
CA LEU A 6 1.46 4.58 12.68
C LEU A 6 0.86 4.20 11.34
N ILE A 7 -0.34 4.68 11.05
CA ILE A 7 -0.90 4.61 9.70
C ILE A 7 -1.21 6.01 9.19
N ILE A 8 -0.76 6.31 7.97
CA ILE A 8 -1.14 7.52 7.24
C ILE A 8 -2.16 7.10 6.18
N LEU A 9 -3.38 7.56 6.37
CA LEU A 9 -4.52 7.31 5.51
C LEU A 9 -4.79 8.51 4.63
N THR A 10 -5.36 8.26 3.46
CA THR A 10 -5.81 9.30 2.54
C THR A 10 -7.28 9.09 2.21
N ASN A 11 -7.91 10.07 1.58
CA ASN A 11 -9.32 10.01 1.19
C ASN A 11 -9.53 9.08 -0.04
N THR A 12 -9.26 7.77 0.14
CA THR A 12 -9.32 6.73 -0.91
C THR A 12 -10.03 5.46 -0.43
N ASN A 13 -10.55 4.68 -1.38
CA ASN A 13 -11.11 3.35 -1.09
C ASN A 13 -10.07 2.43 -0.45
N ARG A 14 -8.80 2.53 -0.87
CA ARG A 14 -7.69 1.77 -0.28
C ARG A 14 -7.58 2.00 1.22
N SER A 15 -7.65 3.25 1.67
CA SER A 15 -7.61 3.60 3.10
C SER A 15 -8.77 2.97 3.86
N LEU A 16 -9.97 2.98 3.26
CA LEU A 16 -11.15 2.34 3.84
C LEU A 16 -10.97 0.83 3.98
N VAL A 17 -10.44 0.17 2.94
CA VAL A 17 -10.14 -1.27 2.96
C VAL A 17 -9.09 -1.60 4.03
N TYR A 18 -8.03 -0.78 4.15
CA TYR A 18 -6.99 -0.97 5.16
C TYR A 18 -7.57 -0.90 6.58
N LEU A 19 -8.35 0.13 6.88
CA LEU A 19 -8.99 0.29 8.20
C LEU A 19 -9.86 -0.91 8.56
N ASN A 20 -10.73 -1.34 7.64
CA ASN A 20 -11.63 -2.47 7.86
C ASN A 20 -10.85 -3.77 8.10
N LEU A 21 -9.88 -4.09 7.25
CA LEU A 21 -9.10 -5.32 7.37
C LEU A 21 -8.19 -5.31 8.60
N PHE A 22 -7.62 -4.18 8.99
CA PHE A 22 -6.84 -4.07 10.21
C PHE A 22 -7.70 -4.30 11.45
N LYS A 23 -8.93 -3.73 11.49
CA LYS A 23 -9.89 -3.96 12.55
C LYS A 23 -10.28 -5.44 12.66
N ILE A 24 -10.68 -6.08 11.56
CA ILE A 24 -11.04 -7.51 11.51
C ILE A 24 -9.88 -8.39 11.98
N ASN A 25 -8.65 -8.07 11.62
CA ASN A 25 -7.46 -8.83 12.00
C ASN A 25 -6.90 -8.45 13.38
N LYS A 26 -7.55 -7.57 14.13
CA LYS A 26 -7.14 -7.08 15.46
C LYS A 26 -5.72 -6.50 15.47
N ILE A 27 -5.33 -5.80 14.39
CA ILE A 27 -4.05 -5.10 14.25
C ILE A 27 -4.33 -3.62 14.36
N TYR A 28 -3.89 -3.01 15.45
CA TYR A 28 -4.19 -1.62 15.76
C TYR A 28 -2.92 -0.75 15.68
N PRO A 29 -2.98 0.41 14.99
CA PRO A 29 -1.90 1.37 14.98
C PRO A 29 -1.77 2.08 16.34
N ARG A 30 -0.59 2.64 16.63
CA ARG A 30 -0.37 3.53 17.76
C ARG A 30 -0.96 4.92 17.55
N GLY A 31 -1.23 5.28 16.33
CA GLY A 31 -1.90 6.51 15.95
C GLY A 31 -2.25 6.53 14.48
N ILE A 32 -3.14 7.43 14.11
CA ILE A 32 -3.62 7.61 12.74
C ILE A 32 -3.43 9.05 12.33
N ILE A 33 -2.82 9.26 11.17
CA ILE A 33 -2.80 10.54 10.46
C ILE A 33 -3.72 10.39 9.25
N TYR A 34 -4.76 11.18 9.18
CA TYR A 34 -5.72 11.16 8.08
C TYR A 34 -5.60 12.43 7.24
N LEU A 35 -5.27 12.26 5.96
CA LEU A 35 -5.19 13.31 4.96
C LEU A 35 -6.52 13.40 4.23
N ASP A 36 -7.32 14.41 4.56
CA ASP A 36 -8.66 14.63 4.01
C ASP A 36 -8.68 15.88 3.15
N ASN A 37 -8.54 15.73 1.84
CA ASN A 37 -8.64 16.84 0.89
C ASN A 37 -10.09 17.27 0.55
N ASN A 38 -11.09 16.68 1.20
CA ASN A 38 -12.53 16.91 1.01
C ASN A 38 -13.08 16.65 -0.41
N LYS A 39 -12.26 16.19 -1.36
CA LYS A 39 -12.69 15.95 -2.76
C LYS A 39 -13.67 14.76 -2.90
N LYS A 40 -13.67 13.81 -1.97
CA LYS A 40 -14.51 12.58 -2.00
C LYS A 40 -15.34 12.48 -0.72
N LYS A 41 -16.39 13.29 -0.61
CA LYS A 41 -17.21 13.43 0.61
C LYS A 41 -17.72 12.09 1.17
N LEU A 42 -18.25 11.20 0.31
CA LEU A 42 -18.78 9.90 0.75
C LEU A 42 -17.70 8.98 1.35
N ILE A 43 -16.52 8.92 0.75
CA ILE A 43 -15.40 8.12 1.27
C ILE A 43 -14.91 8.72 2.58
N SER A 44 -14.77 10.05 2.65
CA SER A 44 -14.39 10.76 3.85
C SER A 44 -15.37 10.47 4.99
N PHE A 45 -16.66 10.53 4.75
CA PHE A 45 -17.69 10.19 5.73
C PHE A 45 -17.53 8.75 6.26
N LYS A 46 -17.38 7.76 5.37
CA LYS A 46 -17.19 6.36 5.76
C LYS A 46 -15.91 6.16 6.59
N ILE A 47 -14.79 6.78 6.19
CA ILE A 47 -13.54 6.73 6.95
C ILE A 47 -13.73 7.35 8.34
N LYS A 48 -14.28 8.56 8.43
CA LYS A 48 -14.52 9.24 9.71
C LYS A 48 -15.42 8.43 10.65
N LYS A 49 -16.44 7.75 10.12
CA LYS A 49 -17.31 6.85 10.92
C LYS A 49 -16.49 5.72 11.55
N ILE A 50 -15.58 5.10 10.80
CA ILE A 50 -14.71 4.04 11.34
C ILE A 50 -13.71 4.62 12.35
N LEU A 51 -13.10 5.77 12.05
CA LEU A 51 -12.13 6.42 12.93
C LEU A 51 -12.73 6.71 14.31
N LYS A 52 -13.99 7.17 14.38
CA LYS A 52 -14.71 7.40 15.65
C LYS A 52 -14.82 6.15 16.54
N SER A 53 -14.77 4.95 15.96
CA SER A 53 -14.86 3.68 16.70
C SER A 53 -13.49 3.11 17.13
N LEU A 54 -12.39 3.83 16.85
CA LEU A 54 -11.04 3.38 17.18
C LEU A 54 -10.51 4.08 18.43
N ILE A 55 -9.89 3.31 19.31
CA ILE A 55 -9.26 3.81 20.54
C ILE A 55 -7.77 4.03 20.27
N CYS A 56 -7.46 5.08 19.50
CA CYS A 56 -6.07 5.53 19.30
C CYS A 56 -6.06 7.01 18.94
N PRO A 57 -4.96 7.74 19.17
CA PRO A 57 -4.82 9.14 18.76
C PRO A 57 -5.00 9.32 17.24
N ILE A 58 -5.82 10.28 16.83
CA ILE A 58 -6.10 10.56 15.43
C ILE A 58 -5.83 12.04 15.16
N LYS A 59 -5.04 12.32 14.13
CA LYS A 59 -4.80 13.68 13.61
C LYS A 59 -5.32 13.78 12.18
N ILE A 60 -6.10 14.82 11.90
CA ILE A 60 -6.71 15.06 10.59
C ILE A 60 -6.10 16.32 10.00
N PHE A 61 -5.60 16.21 8.77
CA PHE A 61 -5.06 17.32 7.99
C PHE A 61 -5.89 17.54 6.73
N LYS A 62 -6.25 18.80 6.47
CA LYS A 62 -6.96 19.22 5.24
C LYS A 62 -5.96 19.36 4.07
N THR A 63 -5.37 18.26 3.65
CA THR A 63 -4.39 18.22 2.56
C THR A 63 -4.38 16.87 1.86
N ASP A 64 -3.89 16.83 0.63
CA ASP A 64 -3.53 15.59 -0.10
C ASP A 64 -2.02 15.42 -0.21
N ASP A 65 -1.23 16.41 0.22
CA ASP A 65 0.22 16.36 0.15
C ASP A 65 0.84 15.72 1.40
N ILE A 66 1.37 14.52 1.22
CA ILE A 66 2.11 13.78 2.25
C ILE A 66 3.42 14.49 2.65
N ASN A 67 3.93 15.39 1.81
CA ASN A 67 5.18 16.11 2.05
C ASN A 67 4.99 17.36 2.91
N ASN A 68 3.77 17.63 3.38
CA ASN A 68 3.48 18.79 4.22
C ASN A 68 4.23 18.70 5.57
N ASN A 69 5.00 19.75 5.89
CA ASN A 69 5.86 19.81 7.07
C ASN A 69 5.09 19.63 8.41
N ASN A 70 3.81 20.04 8.46
CA ASN A 70 3.00 19.87 9.67
C ASN A 70 2.73 18.39 9.97
N ILE A 71 2.63 17.53 8.93
CA ILE A 71 2.52 16.09 9.10
C ILE A 71 3.78 15.55 9.77
N ILE A 72 4.94 15.99 9.31
CA ILE A 72 6.24 15.54 9.82
C ILE A 72 6.43 15.98 11.26
N LYS A 73 6.12 17.24 11.58
CA LYS A 73 6.13 17.71 12.96
C LYS A 73 5.22 16.89 13.87
N CYS A 74 4.05 16.49 13.36
CA CYS A 74 3.10 15.65 14.08
C CYS A 74 3.66 14.26 14.43
N LEU A 75 4.53 13.69 13.61
CA LEU A 75 5.13 12.35 13.87
C LEU A 75 5.89 12.29 15.20
N LYS A 76 6.49 13.40 15.63
CA LYS A 76 7.25 13.49 16.90
C LYS A 76 6.41 13.18 18.14
N ASN A 77 5.07 13.29 18.04
CA ASN A 77 4.14 13.04 19.13
C ASN A 77 3.74 11.55 19.28
N PHE A 78 4.37 10.65 18.52
CA PHE A 78 4.00 9.24 18.54
C PHE A 78 5.22 8.33 18.76
N ASP A 79 5.01 7.25 19.52
CA ASP A 79 5.98 6.15 19.67
C ASP A 79 5.69 5.07 18.62
N PHE A 80 6.55 4.95 17.62
CA PHE A 80 6.40 3.99 16.54
C PHE A 80 7.74 3.53 15.95
N GLN A 81 7.73 2.39 15.30
CA GLN A 81 8.86 1.80 14.56
C GLN A 81 8.64 1.87 13.05
N TYR A 82 7.38 1.85 12.61
CA TYR A 82 6.98 1.81 11.20
C TYR A 82 5.86 2.81 10.94
N ILE A 83 5.82 3.30 9.71
CA ILE A 83 4.68 4.06 9.19
C ILE A 83 4.06 3.22 8.07
N VAL A 84 2.78 2.88 8.14
CA VAL A 84 2.04 2.31 7.02
C VAL A 84 1.47 3.44 6.19
N TYR A 85 1.73 3.46 4.90
CA TYR A 85 1.20 4.47 3.99
C TYR A 85 0.23 3.86 2.98
N SER A 86 -1.04 4.26 3.05
CA SER A 86 -2.10 3.85 2.11
C SER A 86 -2.38 4.91 1.04
N GLY A 87 -1.36 5.69 0.68
CA GLY A 87 -1.42 6.94 -0.04
C GLY A 87 -2.20 7.00 -1.36
N TYR A 88 -2.28 8.20 -1.90
CA TYR A 88 -2.83 8.43 -3.23
C TYR A 88 -2.00 7.73 -4.30
N PRO A 89 -2.63 7.13 -5.33
CA PRO A 89 -1.91 6.59 -6.46
C PRO A 89 -1.00 7.65 -7.10
N GLY A 90 0.26 7.29 -7.37
CA GLY A 90 1.23 8.20 -7.98
C GLY A 90 1.89 9.22 -7.05
N SER A 91 1.49 9.29 -5.77
CA SER A 91 2.15 10.19 -4.82
C SER A 91 3.58 9.73 -4.52
N ILE A 92 4.52 10.63 -4.67
CA ILE A 92 5.94 10.41 -4.36
C ILE A 92 6.28 11.15 -3.07
N ILE A 93 6.93 10.45 -2.15
CA ILE A 93 7.47 11.07 -0.95
C ILE A 93 8.79 11.75 -1.30
N LYS A 94 8.77 13.09 -1.31
CA LYS A 94 9.95 13.93 -1.60
C LYS A 94 10.66 14.36 -0.32
N ASN A 95 9.91 14.45 0.79
CA ASN A 95 10.44 14.94 2.06
C ASN A 95 11.46 13.95 2.63
N THR A 96 12.71 14.40 2.77
CA THR A 96 13.84 13.57 3.23
C THR A 96 13.74 13.22 4.71
N GLU A 97 13.16 14.07 5.55
CA GLU A 97 12.93 13.78 6.96
C GLU A 97 11.92 12.64 7.13
N LEU A 98 10.82 12.69 6.36
CA LEU A 98 9.84 11.61 6.35
C LEU A 98 10.46 10.28 5.89
N LEU A 99 11.35 10.30 4.90
CA LEU A 99 12.04 9.11 4.37
C LEU A 99 13.09 8.52 5.32
N ARG A 100 13.46 9.21 6.41
CA ARG A 100 14.30 8.62 7.47
C ARG A 100 13.53 7.59 8.29
N HIS A 101 12.20 7.65 8.28
CA HIS A 101 11.36 6.65 8.93
C HIS A 101 11.17 5.40 8.06
N LYS A 102 10.88 4.27 8.70
CA LYS A 102 10.57 3.01 8.01
C LYS A 102 9.14 3.03 7.49
N ILE A 103 8.94 3.58 6.29
CA ILE A 103 7.62 3.70 5.67
C ILE A 103 7.32 2.41 4.91
N VAL A 104 6.35 1.64 5.40
CA VAL A 104 5.90 0.37 4.82
C VAL A 104 4.82 0.65 3.79
N HIS A 105 5.04 0.15 2.59
CA HIS A 105 4.09 0.19 1.49
C HIS A 105 3.91 -1.19 0.88
N SER A 106 2.73 -1.46 0.34
CA SER A 106 2.44 -2.70 -0.36
C SER A 106 2.15 -2.42 -1.83
N HIS A 107 2.91 -3.08 -2.69
CA HIS A 107 2.88 -2.95 -4.13
C HIS A 107 2.39 -4.26 -4.77
N THR A 108 1.40 -4.17 -5.67
CA THR A 108 0.88 -5.33 -6.40
C THR A 108 1.73 -5.66 -7.61
N GLY A 109 2.69 -6.51 -7.38
CA GLY A 109 3.68 -6.98 -8.34
C GLY A 109 4.77 -7.76 -7.62
N ARG A 110 5.37 -8.71 -8.34
CA ARG A 110 6.56 -9.44 -7.85
C ARG A 110 7.79 -8.58 -8.08
N LEU A 111 8.24 -7.89 -7.03
CA LEU A 111 9.49 -7.14 -7.10
C LEU A 111 10.69 -8.10 -7.11
N PRO A 112 11.79 -7.73 -7.80
CA PRO A 112 12.03 -6.46 -8.50
C PRO A 112 11.46 -6.36 -9.92
N LYS A 113 10.93 -7.44 -10.48
CA LYS A 113 10.54 -7.55 -11.90
C LYS A 113 9.42 -6.57 -12.28
N TYR A 114 8.37 -6.49 -11.46
CA TYR A 114 7.19 -5.66 -11.73
C TYR A 114 7.18 -4.44 -10.82
N ARG A 115 7.89 -3.38 -11.20
CA ARG A 115 7.88 -2.05 -10.57
C ARG A 115 6.98 -1.11 -11.33
N GLY A 116 6.44 -0.07 -10.68
CA GLY A 116 5.69 1.01 -11.33
C GLY A 116 4.19 0.82 -11.32
N SER A 117 3.51 1.22 -12.40
CA SER A 117 2.05 1.31 -12.44
C SER A 117 1.39 0.07 -13.04
N THR A 118 0.16 -0.22 -12.59
CA THR A 118 -0.70 -1.31 -13.12
C THR A 118 -0.04 -2.68 -13.21
N THR A 119 0.97 -2.91 -12.38
CA THR A 119 1.86 -4.08 -12.43
C THR A 119 1.15 -5.41 -12.16
N ILE A 120 -0.02 -5.38 -11.51
CA ILE A 120 -0.88 -6.57 -11.35
C ILE A 120 -1.29 -7.14 -12.72
N PHE A 121 -1.63 -6.29 -13.70
CA PHE A 121 -2.00 -6.73 -15.04
C PHE A 121 -0.80 -7.24 -15.84
N TYR A 122 0.37 -6.59 -15.72
CA TYR A 122 1.59 -7.09 -16.35
C TYR A 122 2.02 -8.45 -15.78
N SER A 123 1.86 -8.65 -14.47
CA SER A 123 2.12 -9.94 -13.82
C SER A 123 1.16 -11.02 -14.30
N LEU A 124 -0.13 -10.69 -14.46
CA LEU A 124 -1.12 -11.59 -15.05
C LEU A 124 -0.78 -11.94 -16.48
N LEU A 125 -0.52 -10.95 -17.32
CA LEU A 125 -0.26 -11.14 -18.75
C LEU A 125 0.96 -12.06 -18.97
N ASN A 126 2.05 -11.82 -18.22
CA ASN A 126 3.32 -12.50 -18.45
C ASN A 126 3.49 -13.81 -17.66
N GLU A 127 2.97 -13.87 -16.43
CA GLU A 127 3.21 -15.00 -15.52
C GLU A 127 1.94 -15.76 -15.12
N LYS A 128 0.76 -15.30 -15.50
CA LYS A 128 -0.54 -15.84 -15.10
C LYS A 128 -0.68 -15.96 -13.57
N LYS A 129 -0.04 -15.05 -12.83
CA LYS A 129 0.05 -15.08 -11.37
C LYS A 129 -0.11 -13.68 -10.79
N ILE A 130 -0.69 -13.60 -9.60
CA ILE A 130 -0.77 -12.35 -8.83
C ILE A 130 0.17 -12.44 -7.64
N PHE A 131 1.01 -11.42 -7.50
CA PHE A 131 1.90 -11.24 -6.36
C PHE A 131 1.68 -9.87 -5.73
N CYS A 132 1.99 -9.79 -4.45
CA CYS A 132 2.07 -8.53 -3.74
C CYS A 132 3.38 -8.48 -2.94
N SER A 133 4.09 -7.37 -3.04
CA SER A 133 5.36 -7.13 -2.37
C SER A 133 5.22 -6.01 -1.36
N THR A 134 5.55 -6.26 -0.10
CA THR A 134 5.67 -5.22 0.93
C THR A 134 7.11 -4.74 0.97
N ILE A 135 7.31 -3.43 0.92
CA ILE A 135 8.61 -2.77 0.84
C ILE A 135 8.72 -1.62 1.84
N LEU A 136 9.93 -1.18 2.13
CA LEU A 136 10.16 0.15 2.66
C LEU A 136 10.25 1.15 1.49
N LEU A 137 9.54 2.27 1.62
CA LEU A 137 9.64 3.33 0.61
C LEU A 137 11.00 4.03 0.66
N ASN A 138 11.44 4.47 -0.51
CA ASN A 138 12.60 5.34 -0.69
C ASN A 138 12.28 6.42 -1.75
N LYS A 139 13.27 7.19 -2.17
CA LYS A 139 13.13 8.28 -3.16
C LYS A 139 12.69 7.83 -4.57
N SER A 140 12.79 6.54 -4.87
CA SER A 140 12.49 6.01 -6.22
C SER A 140 11.31 5.06 -6.18
N ILE A 141 10.50 5.05 -7.24
CA ILE A 141 9.29 4.24 -7.34
C ILE A 141 9.61 2.76 -7.12
N ASP A 142 8.93 2.14 -6.16
CA ASP A 142 8.94 0.71 -5.84
C ASP A 142 10.34 0.06 -5.87
N SER A 143 11.35 0.78 -5.34
CA SER A 143 12.76 0.35 -5.39
C SER A 143 13.39 0.16 -4.01
N GLY A 144 12.64 0.34 -2.97
CA GLY A 144 13.13 0.15 -1.61
C GLY A 144 13.30 -1.32 -1.22
N PRO A 145 13.89 -1.57 -0.03
CA PRO A 145 14.09 -2.93 0.46
C PRO A 145 12.80 -3.72 0.54
N ILE A 146 12.84 -4.95 0.04
CA ILE A 146 11.71 -5.87 0.05
C ILE A 146 11.63 -6.54 1.43
N LEU A 147 10.46 -6.46 2.06
CA LEU A 147 10.19 -7.04 3.37
C LEU A 147 9.46 -8.38 3.27
N LEU A 148 8.54 -8.50 2.31
CA LEU A 148 7.71 -9.68 2.13
C LEU A 148 7.18 -9.74 0.69
N ILE A 149 7.21 -10.92 0.08
CA ILE A 149 6.51 -11.20 -1.19
C ILE A 149 5.57 -12.37 -0.95
N LYS A 150 4.32 -12.22 -1.37
CA LYS A 150 3.33 -13.31 -1.35
C LYS A 150 2.63 -13.43 -2.68
N LYS A 151 2.33 -14.69 -3.06
CA LYS A 151 1.41 -15.02 -4.15
C LYS A 151 -0.01 -15.00 -3.62
N TYR A 152 -0.94 -14.52 -4.43
CA TYR A 152 -2.37 -14.48 -4.15
C TYR A 152 -3.15 -15.24 -5.22
N PRO A 153 -4.28 -15.85 -4.89
CA PRO A 153 -5.14 -16.51 -5.88
C PRO A 153 -5.69 -15.48 -6.86
N LEU A 154 -6.22 -15.92 -7.98
CA LEU A 154 -7.03 -15.07 -8.84
C LEU A 154 -8.35 -14.72 -8.13
N PRO A 155 -8.92 -13.53 -8.34
CA PRO A 155 -10.26 -13.20 -7.84
C PRO A 155 -11.30 -14.05 -8.57
N LYS A 156 -12.46 -14.27 -7.95
CA LYS A 156 -13.58 -15.00 -8.58
C LYS A 156 -14.07 -14.31 -9.86
N LYS A 157 -14.03 -12.98 -9.91
CA LYS A 157 -14.33 -12.17 -11.09
C LYS A 157 -13.13 -11.29 -11.39
N ILE A 158 -12.62 -11.34 -12.61
CA ILE A 158 -11.45 -10.54 -13.01
C ILE A 158 -11.72 -9.03 -12.90
N ALA A 159 -12.94 -8.59 -13.13
CA ALA A 159 -13.35 -7.19 -12.93
C ALA A 159 -13.05 -6.66 -11.52
N ASP A 160 -13.11 -7.51 -10.49
CA ASP A 160 -12.83 -7.11 -9.11
C ASP A 160 -11.40 -6.63 -8.88
N ILE A 161 -10.47 -6.94 -9.78
CA ILE A 161 -9.07 -6.48 -9.68
C ILE A 161 -8.99 -4.96 -9.58
N ASN A 162 -9.85 -4.25 -10.31
CA ASN A 162 -9.82 -2.79 -10.39
C ASN A 162 -10.34 -2.10 -9.12
N ASP A 163 -11.32 -2.71 -8.45
CA ASP A 163 -12.11 -2.00 -7.45
C ASP A 163 -11.77 -2.40 -6.01
N LYS A 164 -11.65 -3.68 -5.75
CA LYS A 164 -11.57 -4.19 -4.39
C LYS A 164 -10.41 -5.13 -4.15
N TYR A 165 -10.05 -5.91 -5.16
CA TYR A 165 -9.09 -6.98 -5.00
C TYR A 165 -7.66 -6.46 -4.80
N ASP A 166 -7.21 -5.47 -5.62
CA ASP A 166 -5.90 -4.85 -5.49
C ASP A 166 -5.69 -4.27 -4.09
N ASP A 167 -6.62 -3.46 -3.63
CA ASP A 167 -6.53 -2.84 -2.31
C ASP A 167 -6.58 -3.88 -1.17
N ARG A 168 -7.39 -4.94 -1.34
CA ARG A 168 -7.48 -6.04 -0.37
C ARG A 168 -6.16 -6.80 -0.22
N ILE A 169 -5.54 -7.23 -1.33
CA ILE A 169 -4.28 -8.00 -1.24
C ILE A 169 -3.13 -7.14 -0.71
N ARG A 170 -3.11 -5.84 -1.00
CA ARG A 170 -2.15 -4.90 -0.41
C ARG A 170 -2.29 -4.85 1.11
N ALA A 171 -3.51 -4.65 1.62
CA ALA A 171 -3.77 -4.63 3.06
C ALA A 171 -3.40 -5.97 3.71
N MET A 172 -3.81 -7.09 3.12
CA MET A 172 -3.50 -8.44 3.62
C MET A 172 -1.99 -8.73 3.64
N ASN A 173 -1.24 -8.19 2.67
CA ASN A 173 0.21 -8.36 2.65
C ASN A 173 0.90 -7.59 3.78
N ILE A 174 0.45 -6.36 4.07
CA ILE A 174 0.93 -5.58 5.22
C ILE A 174 0.56 -6.27 6.54
N ILE A 175 -0.67 -6.78 6.65
CA ILE A 175 -1.11 -7.55 7.82
C ILE A 175 -0.20 -8.77 8.03
N SER A 176 0.09 -9.50 6.94
CA SER A 176 1.02 -10.63 7.00
C SER A 176 2.40 -10.21 7.52
N PHE A 177 2.94 -9.07 7.05
CA PHE A 177 4.20 -8.52 7.53
C PHE A 177 4.18 -8.23 9.05
N PHE A 178 3.10 -7.63 9.55
CA PHE A 178 2.99 -7.34 10.99
C PHE A 178 2.80 -8.60 11.84
N LYS A 179 2.21 -9.66 11.30
CA LYS A 179 2.05 -10.96 11.97
C LYS A 179 3.34 -11.79 12.03
N LEU A 180 4.37 -11.46 11.25
CA LEU A 180 5.65 -12.16 11.32
C LEU A 180 6.33 -11.93 12.67
N LYS A 181 6.64 -13.02 13.38
CA LYS A 181 7.31 -12.98 14.68
C LYS A 181 8.78 -12.54 14.57
N LYS A 182 9.45 -12.86 13.47
CA LYS A 182 10.85 -12.52 13.23
C LYS A 182 11.01 -11.04 12.82
N ASN A 183 12.00 -10.37 13.37
CA ASN A 183 12.47 -9.11 12.81
C ASN A 183 13.11 -9.40 11.45
N ILE A 184 12.62 -8.73 10.41
CA ILE A 184 13.20 -8.88 9.09
C ILE A 184 14.49 -8.05 9.07
N THR A 185 15.63 -8.73 9.04
CA THR A 185 16.91 -8.11 8.75
C THR A 185 16.90 -7.70 7.28
N ILE A 186 17.11 -6.41 7.01
CA ILE A 186 17.19 -5.91 5.64
C ILE A 186 18.50 -6.42 5.05
N ASN A 187 18.43 -7.51 4.30
CA ASN A 187 19.59 -8.05 3.62
C ASN A 187 19.86 -7.26 2.33
N LYS A 188 21.13 -6.94 2.03
CA LYS A 188 21.55 -6.26 0.78
C LYS A 188 21.02 -6.95 -0.49
N LYS A 189 20.80 -8.25 -0.45
CA LYS A 189 20.20 -9.05 -1.54
C LYS A 189 18.79 -8.57 -1.95
N TYR A 190 18.08 -7.87 -1.08
CA TYR A 190 16.72 -7.36 -1.34
C TYR A 190 16.69 -5.91 -1.81
N ILE A 191 17.85 -5.30 -2.08
CA ILE A 191 17.92 -3.96 -2.66
C ILE A 191 17.78 -4.09 -4.18
N ILE A 192 16.81 -3.39 -4.73
CA ILE A 192 16.46 -3.49 -6.15
C ILE A 192 17.50 -2.74 -7.01
N ASN A 193 18.10 -3.46 -7.97
CA ASN A 193 18.93 -2.84 -8.99
C ASN A 193 18.06 -2.06 -9.98
N ARG A 194 18.05 -0.72 -9.87
CA ARG A 194 17.20 0.18 -10.65
C ARG A 194 17.57 0.26 -12.13
N LYS A 195 18.84 0.03 -12.49
CA LYS A 195 19.30 0.02 -13.89
C LYS A 195 18.79 -1.23 -14.62
N LYS A 196 18.74 -2.37 -13.92
CA LYS A 196 18.28 -3.66 -14.48
C LYS A 196 16.75 -3.74 -14.58
N TYR A 197 16.03 -3.15 -13.60
CA TYR A 197 14.58 -3.27 -13.51
C TYR A 197 13.93 -1.88 -13.64
N LEU A 198 13.56 -1.50 -14.84
CA LEU A 198 12.84 -0.25 -15.11
C LEU A 198 11.39 -0.35 -14.64
N PRO A 199 10.77 0.77 -14.21
CA PRO A 199 9.38 0.78 -13.83
C PRO A 199 8.46 0.67 -15.05
N TYR A 200 7.41 -0.12 -14.93
CA TYR A 200 6.33 -0.16 -15.91
C TYR A 200 5.49 1.11 -15.85
N TYR A 201 5.09 1.59 -17.02
CA TYR A 201 4.09 2.64 -17.16
C TYR A 201 2.68 2.09 -16.94
N ILE A 202 1.69 2.99 -16.93
CA ILE A 202 0.28 2.59 -16.90
C ILE A 202 -0.01 1.76 -18.16
N MET A 203 -0.56 0.56 -17.96
CA MET A 203 -0.91 -0.33 -19.07
C MET A 203 -1.99 0.31 -19.94
N HIS A 204 -1.78 0.27 -21.26
CA HIS A 204 -2.74 0.80 -22.22
C HIS A 204 -4.12 0.12 -22.04
N PRO A 205 -5.23 0.87 -22.11
CA PRO A 205 -6.56 0.32 -21.84
C PRO A 205 -6.92 -0.92 -22.69
N VAL A 206 -6.57 -0.94 -23.97
CA VAL A 206 -6.79 -2.10 -24.85
C VAL A 206 -6.03 -3.34 -24.38
N LEU A 207 -4.76 -3.19 -24.04
CA LEU A 207 -3.96 -4.32 -23.54
C LEU A 207 -4.49 -4.83 -22.18
N ARG A 208 -4.96 -3.91 -21.34
CA ARG A 208 -5.62 -4.26 -20.08
C ARG A 208 -6.91 -5.03 -20.30
N TYR A 209 -7.76 -4.59 -21.24
CA TYR A 209 -8.98 -5.27 -21.63
C TYR A 209 -8.69 -6.69 -22.14
N ILE A 210 -7.75 -6.86 -23.07
CA ILE A 210 -7.33 -8.17 -23.59
C ILE A 210 -6.85 -9.08 -22.44
N THR A 211 -6.04 -8.54 -21.52
CA THR A 211 -5.57 -9.29 -20.35
C THR A 211 -6.74 -9.77 -19.51
N MET A 212 -7.68 -8.88 -19.19
CA MET A 212 -8.85 -9.21 -18.37
C MET A 212 -9.75 -10.24 -19.03
N SER A 213 -10.07 -10.07 -20.32
CA SER A 213 -10.92 -11.01 -21.08
C SER A 213 -10.31 -12.41 -21.16
N LYS A 214 -9.00 -12.49 -21.40
CA LYS A 214 -8.27 -13.78 -21.41
C LYS A 214 -8.37 -14.51 -20.09
N PHE A 215 -8.27 -13.79 -18.97
CA PHE A 215 -8.34 -14.42 -17.65
C PHE A 215 -9.75 -14.70 -17.18
N GLN A 216 -10.77 -13.95 -17.62
CA GLN A 216 -12.15 -14.29 -17.34
C GLN A 216 -12.51 -15.65 -17.93
N LYS A 217 -12.14 -15.93 -19.20
CA LYS A 217 -12.33 -17.24 -19.86
C LYS A 217 -11.62 -18.43 -19.18
N ILE A 218 -10.66 -18.17 -18.29
CA ILE A 218 -9.98 -19.23 -17.52
C ILE A 218 -10.72 -19.52 -16.21
N LEU A 219 -11.53 -18.57 -15.75
CA LEU A 219 -12.29 -18.69 -14.51
C LEU A 219 -13.70 -19.22 -14.71
N ASP A 220 -14.25 -19.04 -15.92
CA ASP A 220 -15.52 -19.60 -16.37
C ASP A 220 -15.33 -21.08 -16.75
#